data_d740afa736c18318804c979a19d133f4
#
_entry.id   d740afa736c18318804c979a19d133f4
#
_cell.length_a   1.000
_cell.length_b   1.000
_cell.length_c   1.000
_cell.angle_alpha   90.00
_cell.angle_beta   90.00
_cell.angle_gamma   90.00
#
_symmetry.space_group_name_H-M   'P 1'
#
loop_
_entity.id
_entity.type
_entity.pdbx_description
1 polymer ?
#
loop_
_entity_poly.entity_id
_entity_poly.type
_entity_poly.pdbx_seq_one_letter_code
_entity_poly.pdbx_strand_id
1 'polypeptide(L)'
;FVFDECAQAKTGELLDNLLTGQGKRARSVGFVISTQAGRDDHPLSVLIDDAQRGLDPSLYVQLLAAPVDADLFAEATWRAVNPAIDAFLDPEVLRTEAARAQRVPTFAPKFRNLRLNQRIDVDERWLPADAWTACAGRVDLDALAGTRCFGGLDLGSTRDLTAFALFWPDAGALACGAVGVGRFA
;
A
#
# COMPACT_ATOMS: atom_id res chain seq x y z
N PHE A 1 3.76 15.06 23.06
CA PHE A 1 2.83 13.93 22.90
C PHE A 1 3.55 12.67 22.44
N VAL A 2 2.89 11.53 22.63
CA VAL A 2 3.24 10.26 21.98
C VAL A 2 2.00 9.81 21.22
N PHE A 3 2.17 9.50 19.92
CA PHE A 3 1.12 8.95 19.08
C PHE A 3 1.57 7.56 18.58
N ASP A 4 1.00 6.54 19.19
CA ASP A 4 1.27 5.15 18.83
C ASP A 4 0.29 4.67 17.76
N GLU A 5 0.75 3.76 16.88
CA GLU A 5 -0.01 3.16 15.77
C GLU A 5 -0.63 4.22 14.83
N CYS A 6 0.11 5.28 14.52
CA CYS A 6 -0.36 6.36 13.64
C CYS A 6 -0.81 5.86 12.26
N ALA A 7 -0.18 4.81 11.71
CA ALA A 7 -0.58 4.21 10.43
C ALA A 7 -2.00 3.61 10.42
N GLN A 8 -2.56 3.31 11.61
CA GLN A 8 -3.92 2.79 11.75
C GLN A 8 -4.98 3.89 11.79
N ALA A 9 -4.58 5.15 11.89
CA ALA A 9 -5.51 6.27 11.87
C ALA A 9 -6.15 6.43 10.49
N LYS A 10 -7.48 6.46 10.42
CA LYS A 10 -8.22 6.59 9.15
C LYS A 10 -8.06 7.97 8.51
N THR A 11 -7.78 8.99 9.31
CA THR A 11 -7.63 10.38 8.86
C THR A 11 -6.41 11.01 9.50
N GLY A 12 -5.86 12.07 8.88
CA GLY A 12 -4.77 12.87 9.46
C GLY A 12 -5.18 13.79 10.61
N GLU A 13 -6.47 13.95 10.87
CA GLU A 13 -7.01 14.98 11.76
C GLU A 13 -6.40 14.95 13.16
N LEU A 14 -6.24 13.77 13.76
CA LEU A 14 -5.63 13.66 15.09
C LEU A 14 -4.17 14.07 15.08
N LEU A 15 -3.42 13.64 14.07
CA LEU A 15 -2.01 14.01 13.92
C LEU A 15 -1.85 15.51 13.73
N ASP A 16 -2.66 16.12 12.86
CA ASP A 16 -2.65 17.57 12.59
C ASP A 16 -2.99 18.38 13.85
N ASN A 17 -3.97 17.94 14.62
CA ASN A 17 -4.35 18.56 15.89
C ASN A 17 -3.21 18.46 16.93
N LEU A 18 -2.53 17.32 17.01
CA LEU A 18 -1.40 17.13 17.91
C LEU A 18 -0.20 18.01 17.52
N LEU A 19 0.12 18.09 16.23
CA LEU A 19 1.21 18.92 15.71
C LEU A 19 0.89 20.41 15.92
N THR A 20 -0.31 20.85 15.59
CA THR A 20 -0.75 22.24 15.81
C THR A 20 -0.75 22.61 17.29
N GLY A 21 -1.11 21.67 18.17
CA GLY A 21 -1.10 21.86 19.61
C GLY A 21 0.30 22.10 20.21
N GLN A 22 1.36 21.69 19.53
CA GLN A 22 2.75 21.87 19.98
C GLN A 22 3.18 23.34 20.02
N GLY A 23 2.63 24.20 19.18
CA GLY A 23 2.97 25.62 19.11
C GLY A 23 2.72 26.41 20.38
N LYS A 24 2.03 25.83 21.37
CA LYS A 24 1.74 26.48 22.66
C LYS A 24 2.91 26.47 23.68
N ARG A 25 3.99 25.74 23.40
CA ARG A 25 5.16 25.62 24.30
C ARG A 25 6.45 25.65 23.49
N ALA A 26 7.43 26.39 23.95
CA ALA A 26 8.71 26.64 23.27
C ALA A 26 9.59 25.38 23.06
N ARG A 27 9.34 24.29 23.77
CA ARG A 27 10.10 23.04 23.70
C ARG A 27 9.18 21.82 23.68
N SER A 28 8.20 21.88 22.81
CA SER A 28 7.30 20.72 22.60
C SER A 28 8.00 19.67 21.76
N VAL A 29 7.86 18.40 22.14
CA VAL A 29 8.33 17.25 21.37
C VAL A 29 7.16 16.31 21.14
N GLY A 30 7.01 15.84 19.91
CA GLY A 30 6.08 14.78 19.52
C GLY A 30 6.85 13.52 19.14
N PHE A 31 6.38 12.38 19.61
CA PHE A 31 6.86 11.06 19.19
C PHE A 31 5.72 10.37 18.44
N VAL A 32 6.01 9.91 17.24
CA VAL A 32 5.11 9.05 16.49
C VAL A 32 5.79 7.69 16.34
N ILE A 33 5.14 6.65 16.83
CA ILE A 33 5.63 5.26 16.80
C ILE A 33 4.62 4.45 16.01
N SER A 34 5.07 3.82 14.92
CA SER A 34 4.14 3.07 14.07
C SER A 34 4.90 2.18 13.08
N THR A 35 4.21 1.19 12.51
CA THR A 35 4.58 0.65 11.21
C THR A 35 4.30 1.69 10.12
N GLN A 36 4.90 1.53 8.93
CA GLN A 36 4.57 2.39 7.80
C GLN A 36 3.11 2.19 7.38
N ALA A 37 2.46 3.29 7.02
CA ALA A 37 1.17 3.22 6.33
C ALA A 37 1.35 2.65 4.91
N GLY A 38 0.34 1.97 4.40
CA GLY A 38 0.41 1.34 3.08
C GLY A 38 0.39 2.33 1.91
N ARG A 39 -0.21 3.50 2.11
CA ARG A 39 -0.46 4.49 1.06
C ARG A 39 0.52 5.66 1.16
N ASP A 40 0.94 6.19 0.01
CA ASP A 40 1.85 7.33 -0.07
C ASP A 40 1.21 8.65 0.40
N ASP A 41 -0.10 8.80 0.20
CA ASP A 41 -0.86 9.98 0.61
C ASP A 41 -1.27 9.99 2.09
N HIS A 42 -0.92 8.94 2.83
CA HIS A 42 -1.18 8.89 4.27
C HIS A 42 -0.31 9.92 5.01
N PRO A 43 -0.86 10.68 5.99
CA PRO A 43 -0.10 11.72 6.71
C PRO A 43 1.23 11.24 7.31
N LEU A 44 1.28 10.02 7.84
CA LEU A 44 2.53 9.44 8.33
C LEU A 44 3.55 9.23 7.20
N SER A 45 3.10 8.77 6.03
CA SER A 45 3.98 8.57 4.87
C SER A 45 4.58 9.89 4.41
N VAL A 46 3.78 10.95 4.35
CA VAL A 46 4.23 12.30 4.02
C VAL A 46 5.29 12.79 5.01
N LEU A 47 5.05 12.63 6.33
CA LEU A 47 6.03 13.02 7.36
C LEU A 47 7.35 12.26 7.24
N ILE A 48 7.31 10.95 6.97
CA ILE A 48 8.50 10.13 6.77
C ILE A 48 9.27 10.63 5.55
N ASP A 49 8.59 10.87 4.44
CA ASP A 49 9.22 11.31 3.19
C ASP A 49 9.83 12.71 3.32
N ASP A 50 9.15 13.64 3.98
CA ASP A 50 9.65 14.99 4.24
C ASP A 50 10.90 14.97 5.14
N ALA A 51 10.88 14.14 6.20
CA ALA A 51 12.05 13.97 7.07
C ALA A 51 13.24 13.33 6.31
N GLN A 52 13.01 12.32 5.49
CA GLN A 52 14.08 11.68 4.70
C GLN A 52 14.67 12.60 3.63
N ARG A 53 13.87 13.49 3.05
CA ARG A 53 14.31 14.51 2.08
C ARG A 53 14.93 15.74 2.75
N GLY A 54 14.85 15.84 4.06
CA GLY A 54 15.32 17.02 4.80
C GLY A 54 14.53 18.30 4.52
N LEU A 55 13.26 18.17 4.15
CA LEU A 55 12.39 19.30 3.82
C LEU A 55 11.97 20.08 5.07
N ASP A 56 11.87 19.41 6.20
CA ASP A 56 11.59 20.01 7.49
C ASP A 56 12.68 19.65 8.51
N PRO A 57 13.54 20.61 8.91
CA PRO A 57 14.62 20.36 9.85
C PRO A 57 14.13 20.07 11.29
N SER A 58 12.85 20.26 11.59
CA SER A 58 12.27 19.91 12.87
C SER A 58 11.88 18.44 12.98
N LEU A 59 11.84 17.73 11.86
CA LEU A 59 11.49 16.31 11.77
C LEU A 59 12.74 15.43 11.84
N TYR A 60 12.67 14.41 12.67
CA TYR A 60 13.63 13.31 12.70
C TYR A 60 12.91 11.99 12.47
N VAL A 61 13.43 11.15 11.60
CA VAL A 61 12.90 9.81 11.36
C VAL A 61 13.98 8.75 11.56
N GLN A 62 13.62 7.70 12.30
CA GLN A 62 14.36 6.45 12.30
C GLN A 62 13.45 5.38 11.68
N LEU A 63 13.77 4.98 10.48
CA LEU A 63 13.02 3.99 9.73
C LEU A 63 13.76 2.66 9.69
N LEU A 64 13.18 1.64 10.34
CA LEU A 64 13.61 0.25 10.26
C LEU A 64 12.67 -0.48 9.32
N ALA A 65 13.02 -0.56 8.05
CA ALA A 65 12.20 -1.18 7.01
C ALA A 65 13.04 -1.99 6.05
N ALA A 66 12.57 -3.16 5.66
CA ALA A 66 13.24 -3.97 4.64
C ALA A 66 13.02 -3.34 3.24
N PRO A 67 14.04 -3.39 2.37
CA PRO A 67 13.86 -3.05 0.96
C PRO A 67 12.70 -3.82 0.32
N VAL A 68 12.02 -3.21 -0.66
CA VAL A 68 10.84 -3.82 -1.29
C VAL A 68 11.18 -5.12 -2.02
N ASP A 69 12.39 -5.21 -2.56
CA ASP A 69 12.96 -6.36 -3.26
C ASP A 69 13.68 -7.39 -2.36
N ALA A 70 13.72 -7.13 -1.04
CA ALA A 70 14.32 -8.06 -0.09
C ALA A 70 13.57 -9.40 -0.06
N ASP A 71 14.33 -10.48 0.14
CA ASP A 71 13.75 -11.80 0.38
C ASP A 71 12.94 -11.79 1.69
N LEU A 72 11.63 -11.93 1.56
CA LEU A 72 10.69 -11.90 2.67
C LEU A 72 10.90 -13.02 3.68
N PHE A 73 11.45 -14.13 3.23
CA PHE A 73 11.51 -15.36 3.98
C PHE A 73 12.90 -15.63 4.55
N ALA A 74 13.88 -14.78 4.21
CA ALA A 74 15.22 -14.85 4.78
C ALA A 74 15.23 -14.29 6.20
N GLU A 75 15.70 -15.08 7.16
CA GLU A 75 15.84 -14.65 8.57
C GLU A 75 16.75 -13.42 8.71
N ALA A 76 17.76 -13.29 7.85
CA ALA A 76 18.64 -12.13 7.81
C ALA A 76 17.86 -10.82 7.53
N THR A 77 16.84 -10.86 6.64
CA THR A 77 15.96 -9.73 6.37
C THR A 77 15.18 -9.34 7.62
N TRP A 78 14.64 -10.32 8.35
CA TRP A 78 13.88 -10.03 9.57
C TRP A 78 14.75 -9.40 10.64
N ARG A 79 15.96 -9.93 10.86
CA ARG A 79 16.91 -9.43 11.86
C ARG A 79 17.37 -8.00 11.57
N ALA A 80 17.53 -7.67 10.31
CA ALA A 80 17.96 -6.32 9.91
C ALA A 80 16.97 -5.22 10.32
N VAL A 81 15.66 -5.56 10.39
CA VAL A 81 14.58 -4.57 10.64
C VAL A 81 13.84 -4.77 11.96
N ASN A 82 14.15 -5.87 12.68
CA ASN A 82 13.57 -6.15 13.99
C ASN A 82 14.67 -6.33 15.04
N PRO A 83 15.19 -5.23 15.59
CA PRO A 83 16.25 -5.30 16.61
C PRO A 83 15.79 -5.97 17.92
N ALA A 84 14.51 -6.20 18.08
CA ALA A 84 13.92 -6.91 19.21
C ALA A 84 14.07 -8.44 19.15
N ILE A 85 14.49 -8.98 17.99
CA ILE A 85 14.75 -10.43 17.86
C ILE A 85 15.85 -10.82 18.82
N ASP A 86 15.67 -11.94 19.50
CA ASP A 86 16.51 -12.49 20.56
C ASP A 86 16.54 -11.66 21.88
N ALA A 87 15.98 -10.43 21.90
CA ALA A 87 15.84 -9.68 23.12
C ALA A 87 14.49 -9.98 23.82
N PHE A 88 13.38 -9.78 23.11
CA PHE A 88 12.03 -10.08 23.59
C PHE A 88 11.07 -10.54 22.48
N LEU A 89 11.49 -10.51 21.22
CA LEU A 89 10.75 -11.07 20.09
C LEU A 89 11.29 -12.46 19.76
N ASP A 90 10.47 -13.49 19.97
CA ASP A 90 10.81 -14.85 19.63
C ASP A 90 10.86 -15.03 18.09
N PRO A 91 12.01 -15.44 17.51
CA PRO A 91 12.13 -15.69 16.07
C PRO A 91 11.20 -16.79 15.55
N GLU A 92 10.75 -17.72 16.39
CA GLU A 92 9.80 -18.77 15.99
C GLU A 92 8.44 -18.19 15.57
N VAL A 93 8.02 -17.08 16.17
CA VAL A 93 6.79 -16.37 15.77
C VAL A 93 6.94 -15.90 14.33
N LEU A 94 8.08 -15.28 13.98
CA LEU A 94 8.33 -14.82 12.61
C LEU A 94 8.42 -15.98 11.61
N ARG A 95 9.07 -17.10 11.96
CA ARG A 95 9.12 -18.29 11.11
C ARG A 95 7.72 -18.84 10.82
N THR A 96 6.89 -18.92 11.84
CA THR A 96 5.50 -19.39 11.70
C THR A 96 4.68 -18.48 10.79
N GLU A 97 4.79 -17.16 10.98
CA GLU A 97 4.09 -16.18 10.15
C GLU A 97 4.61 -16.14 8.70
N ALA A 98 5.94 -16.27 8.51
CA ALA A 98 6.54 -16.37 7.19
C ALA A 98 6.06 -17.62 6.43
N ALA A 99 6.04 -18.77 7.11
CA ALA A 99 5.51 -20.01 6.54
C ALA A 99 4.01 -19.88 6.18
N ARG A 100 3.24 -19.13 6.97
CA ARG A 100 1.87 -18.79 6.63
C ARG A 100 1.78 -17.88 5.41
N ALA A 101 2.63 -16.86 5.33
CA ALA A 101 2.66 -15.92 4.20
C ALA A 101 3.02 -16.62 2.87
N GLN A 102 3.87 -17.66 2.91
CA GLN A 102 4.17 -18.48 1.74
C GLN A 102 2.96 -19.29 1.24
N ARG A 103 2.14 -19.81 2.17
CA ARG A 103 1.00 -20.66 1.82
C ARG A 103 -0.28 -19.88 1.51
N VAL A 104 -0.40 -18.67 2.05
CA VAL A 104 -1.61 -17.84 1.99
C VAL A 104 -1.26 -16.49 1.37
N PRO A 105 -1.41 -16.33 0.05
CA PRO A 105 -1.01 -15.10 -0.66
C PRO A 105 -1.65 -13.83 -0.11
N THR A 106 -2.88 -13.89 0.37
CA THR A 106 -3.59 -12.76 0.99
C THR A 106 -2.99 -12.32 2.33
N PHE A 107 -2.20 -13.18 2.99
CA PHE A 107 -1.50 -12.85 4.22
C PHE A 107 -0.12 -12.20 3.98
N ALA A 108 0.49 -12.41 2.82
CA ALA A 108 1.82 -11.90 2.51
C ALA A 108 1.94 -10.37 2.62
N PRO A 109 0.99 -9.54 2.13
CA PRO A 109 1.01 -8.09 2.33
C PRO A 109 1.03 -7.70 3.81
N LYS A 110 0.24 -8.36 4.63
CA LYS A 110 0.21 -8.11 6.07
C LYS A 110 1.54 -8.45 6.76
N PHE A 111 2.17 -9.56 6.38
CA PHE A 111 3.49 -9.93 6.87
C PHE A 111 4.56 -8.89 6.46
N ARG A 112 4.55 -8.45 5.20
CA ARG A 112 5.42 -7.40 4.68
C ARG A 112 5.30 -6.10 5.47
N ASN A 113 4.09 -5.62 5.71
CA ASN A 113 3.88 -4.38 6.44
C ASN A 113 4.21 -4.52 7.93
N LEU A 114 3.62 -5.50 8.63
CA LEU A 114 3.73 -5.58 10.08
C LEU A 114 5.08 -6.13 10.59
N ARG A 115 5.78 -6.97 9.81
CA ARG A 115 7.02 -7.60 10.24
C ARG A 115 8.26 -7.07 9.55
N LEU A 116 8.12 -6.60 8.32
CA LEU A 116 9.23 -6.02 7.57
C LEU A 116 9.11 -4.50 7.41
N ASN A 117 8.07 -3.91 7.95
CA ASN A 117 7.77 -2.48 7.93
C ASN A 117 7.82 -1.89 6.50
N GLN A 118 7.43 -2.68 5.50
CA GLN A 118 7.38 -2.21 4.13
C GLN A 118 6.13 -1.36 3.90
N ARG A 119 6.29 -0.26 3.15
CA ARG A 119 5.17 0.58 2.70
C ARG A 119 4.48 -0.11 1.53
N ILE A 120 3.50 -0.92 1.84
CA ILE A 120 2.68 -1.62 0.86
C ILE A 120 1.22 -1.51 1.26
N ASP A 121 0.37 -1.41 0.27
CA ASP A 121 -1.06 -1.47 0.48
C ASP A 121 -1.43 -2.86 1.01
N VAL A 122 -1.99 -2.88 2.22
CA VAL A 122 -2.44 -4.11 2.88
C VAL A 122 -3.92 -4.38 2.61
N ASP A 123 -4.61 -3.46 1.94
CA ASP A 123 -5.97 -3.69 1.50
C ASP A 123 -5.99 -4.86 0.52
N GLU A 124 -6.89 -5.77 0.75
CA GLU A 124 -7.01 -6.99 -0.06
C GLU A 124 -7.30 -6.62 -1.52
N ARG A 125 -6.28 -6.71 -2.35
CA ARG A 125 -6.50 -6.64 -3.79
C ARG A 125 -7.24 -7.89 -4.21
N TRP A 126 -8.39 -7.72 -4.83
CA TRP A 126 -9.16 -8.79 -5.41
C TRP A 126 -8.31 -9.67 -6.37
N LEU A 127 -7.38 -9.04 -7.10
CA LEU A 127 -6.48 -9.72 -8.04
C LEU A 127 -5.02 -9.35 -7.75
N PRO A 128 -4.10 -10.34 -7.60
CA PRO A 128 -2.67 -10.08 -7.50
C PRO A 128 -2.14 -9.29 -8.69
N ALA A 129 -1.20 -8.35 -8.44
CA ALA A 129 -0.70 -7.46 -9.49
C ALA A 129 0.05 -8.21 -10.61
N ASP A 130 0.74 -9.28 -10.27
CA ASP A 130 1.42 -10.17 -11.22
C ASP A 130 0.44 -10.93 -12.10
N ALA A 131 -0.67 -11.42 -11.54
CA ALA A 131 -1.74 -12.04 -12.30
C ALA A 131 -2.41 -11.04 -13.26
N TRP A 132 -2.64 -9.79 -12.78
CA TRP A 132 -3.15 -8.73 -13.64
C TRP A 132 -2.18 -8.40 -14.79
N THR A 133 -0.89 -8.25 -14.46
CA THR A 133 0.14 -7.95 -15.45
C THR A 133 0.35 -9.08 -16.45
N ALA A 134 0.23 -10.35 -16.02
CA ALA A 134 0.30 -11.51 -16.91
C ALA A 134 -0.84 -11.54 -17.93
N CYS A 135 -1.98 -10.91 -17.63
CA CYS A 135 -3.09 -10.74 -18.58
C CYS A 135 -2.91 -9.54 -19.51
N ALA A 136 -1.87 -8.70 -19.31
CA ALA A 136 -1.66 -7.54 -20.14
C ALA A 136 -1.31 -7.94 -21.57
N GLY A 137 -2.08 -7.44 -22.54
CA GLY A 137 -1.89 -7.70 -23.95
C GLY A 137 -2.58 -6.63 -24.79
N ARG A 138 -2.23 -6.57 -26.06
CA ARG A 138 -2.93 -5.72 -27.02
C ARG A 138 -4.08 -6.51 -27.63
N VAL A 139 -5.29 -6.02 -27.46
CA VAL A 139 -6.48 -6.59 -28.10
C VAL A 139 -6.61 -5.97 -29.50
N ASP A 140 -6.64 -6.82 -30.52
CA ASP A 140 -6.90 -6.40 -31.89
C ASP A 140 -8.42 -6.32 -32.12
N LEU A 141 -8.96 -5.10 -31.96
CA LEU A 141 -10.40 -4.87 -32.10
C LEU A 141 -10.91 -5.08 -33.52
N ASP A 142 -10.05 -4.85 -34.54
CA ASP A 142 -10.45 -5.03 -35.95
C ASP A 142 -10.61 -6.52 -36.26
N ALA A 143 -9.71 -7.36 -35.74
CA ALA A 143 -9.84 -8.82 -35.89
C ALA A 143 -11.06 -9.41 -35.16
N LEU A 144 -11.56 -8.72 -34.12
CA LEU A 144 -12.73 -9.13 -33.33
C LEU A 144 -14.06 -8.54 -33.84
N ALA A 145 -14.01 -7.64 -34.83
CA ALA A 145 -15.21 -7.03 -35.38
C ALA A 145 -16.18 -8.07 -35.93
N GLY A 146 -17.46 -7.94 -35.59
CA GLY A 146 -18.51 -8.87 -36.00
C GLY A 146 -18.58 -10.18 -35.20
N THR A 147 -17.70 -10.42 -34.25
CA THR A 147 -17.76 -11.58 -33.35
C THR A 147 -18.61 -11.29 -32.12
N ARG A 148 -19.05 -12.35 -31.42
CA ARG A 148 -19.90 -12.21 -30.23
C ARG A 148 -19.12 -11.55 -29.10
N CYS A 149 -19.68 -10.47 -28.55
CA CYS A 149 -19.10 -9.69 -27.50
C CYS A 149 -20.15 -9.35 -26.44
N PHE A 150 -19.71 -9.23 -25.19
CA PHE A 150 -20.51 -8.73 -24.06
C PHE A 150 -19.89 -7.43 -23.57
N GLY A 151 -20.74 -6.42 -23.31
CA GLY A 151 -20.32 -5.14 -22.79
C GLY A 151 -20.83 -4.92 -21.37
N GLY A 152 -20.01 -4.27 -20.53
CA GLY A 152 -20.39 -3.76 -19.23
C GLY A 152 -20.05 -2.28 -19.13
N LEU A 153 -20.97 -1.49 -18.62
CA LEU A 153 -20.77 -0.06 -18.39
C LEU A 153 -21.09 0.26 -16.93
N ASP A 154 -20.12 0.86 -16.25
CA ASP A 154 -20.26 1.40 -14.91
C ASP A 154 -20.11 2.92 -14.98
N LEU A 155 -21.15 3.64 -14.55
CA LEU A 155 -21.21 5.10 -14.62
C LEU A 155 -20.96 5.70 -13.23
N GLY A 156 -19.80 6.32 -13.07
CA GLY A 156 -19.50 7.12 -11.88
C GLY A 156 -20.33 8.41 -11.84
N SER A 157 -20.76 8.82 -10.64
CA SER A 157 -21.55 10.04 -10.47
C SER A 157 -20.69 11.29 -10.30
N THR A 158 -20.12 11.53 -9.10
CA THR A 158 -19.46 12.81 -8.78
C THR A 158 -17.99 12.71 -8.43
N ARG A 159 -17.52 11.59 -7.93
CA ARG A 159 -16.13 11.34 -7.52
C ARG A 159 -15.68 9.92 -7.81
N ASP A 160 -16.32 9.29 -8.77
CA ASP A 160 -16.06 7.91 -9.14
C ASP A 160 -15.61 7.82 -10.59
N LEU A 161 -15.01 6.71 -10.97
CA LEU A 161 -14.55 6.45 -12.33
C LEU A 161 -15.70 5.86 -13.15
N THR A 162 -15.84 6.31 -14.39
CA THR A 162 -16.67 5.61 -15.37
C THR A 162 -15.81 4.53 -16.04
N ALA A 163 -16.28 3.30 -16.04
CA ALA A 163 -15.59 2.18 -16.66
C ALA A 163 -16.46 1.55 -17.76
N PHE A 164 -15.84 1.21 -18.87
CA PHE A 164 -16.45 0.46 -19.96
C PHE A 164 -15.58 -0.77 -20.26
N ALA A 165 -16.19 -1.94 -20.28
CA ALA A 165 -15.49 -3.19 -20.56
C ALA A 165 -16.20 -3.96 -21.66
N LEU A 166 -15.42 -4.57 -22.54
CA LEU A 166 -15.88 -5.49 -23.59
C LEU A 166 -15.18 -6.83 -23.40
N PHE A 167 -15.95 -7.91 -23.47
CA PHE A 167 -15.45 -9.26 -23.31
C PHE A 167 -15.87 -10.16 -24.49
N TRP A 168 -14.89 -10.79 -25.12
CA TRP A 168 -15.07 -11.76 -26.21
C TRP A 168 -14.73 -13.16 -25.70
N PRO A 169 -15.73 -13.96 -25.30
CA PRO A 169 -15.49 -15.27 -24.67
C PRO A 169 -14.81 -16.25 -25.61
N ASP A 170 -15.15 -16.22 -26.88
CA ASP A 170 -14.62 -17.16 -27.86
C ASP A 170 -13.15 -16.88 -28.25
N ALA A 171 -12.70 -15.65 -28.04
CA ALA A 171 -11.31 -15.21 -28.24
C ALA A 171 -10.51 -15.13 -26.91
N GLY A 172 -11.16 -15.30 -25.75
CA GLY A 172 -10.54 -15.09 -24.44
C GLY A 172 -10.00 -13.66 -24.26
N ALA A 173 -10.59 -12.67 -24.97
CA ALA A 173 -10.12 -11.30 -24.99
C ALA A 173 -11.00 -10.39 -24.14
N LEU A 174 -10.36 -9.51 -23.35
CA LEU A 174 -11.01 -8.46 -22.56
C LEU A 174 -10.36 -7.12 -22.89
N ALA A 175 -11.16 -6.16 -23.36
CA ALA A 175 -10.73 -4.77 -23.47
C ALA A 175 -11.51 -3.91 -22.46
N CYS A 176 -10.80 -3.09 -21.71
CA CYS A 176 -11.43 -2.16 -20.78
C CYS A 176 -10.79 -0.77 -20.90
N GLY A 177 -11.62 0.25 -20.71
CA GLY A 177 -11.20 1.63 -20.59
C GLY A 177 -11.84 2.26 -19.36
N ALA A 178 -11.06 3.00 -18.59
CA ALA A 178 -11.56 3.84 -17.51
C ALA A 178 -11.42 5.31 -17.93
N VAL A 179 -12.48 6.08 -17.78
CA VAL A 179 -12.47 7.52 -18.03
C VAL A 179 -12.68 8.20 -16.68
N GLY A 180 -11.69 8.98 -16.24
CA GLY A 180 -11.86 9.85 -15.08
C GLY A 180 -12.94 10.90 -15.35
N VAL A 181 -13.58 11.40 -14.29
CA VAL A 181 -14.59 12.46 -14.36
C VAL A 181 -13.97 13.73 -14.97
N GLY A 182 -14.09 13.88 -16.25
CA GLY A 182 -13.61 15.02 -17.00
C GLY A 182 -14.23 15.06 -18.37
N ARG A 183 -15.38 15.72 -18.46
CA ARG A 183 -16.06 16.24 -19.67
C ARG A 183 -15.95 15.34 -20.91
N PHE A 184 -17.06 14.69 -21.23
CA PHE A 184 -17.35 14.37 -22.62
C PHE A 184 -17.44 15.69 -23.38
N ALA A 185 -16.53 15.94 -24.30
CA ALA A 185 -16.63 16.97 -25.31
C ALA A 185 -17.30 16.36 -26.54
#